data_4f274fe4530ee5d20f8f736fd3754730
#
_entry.id   4f274fe4530ee5d20f8f736fd3754730
#
_cell.length_a   1.000
_cell.length_b   1.000
_cell.length_c   1.000
_cell.angle_alpha   90.00
_cell.angle_beta   90.00
_cell.angle_gamma   90.00
#
_symmetry.space_group_name_H-M   'P 1'
#
loop_
_entity.id
_entity.type
_entity.pdbx_description
1 polymer ?
#
loop_
_entity_poly.entity_id
_entity_poly.type
_entity_poly.pdbx_seq_one_letter_code
_entity_poly.pdbx_strand_id
1 'polypeptide(L)'
;DETFSEEEYLREAFYDQALKVPKDVQAHQRLINANDAVVFIYPVFWTEAPGKLVGWFQRVWTYGFAYGTETKMKQLDKVLMLVTMGGDLSEEIRQQQVAAMKVVMLGDRIGERAKTKEMIVFDRMSRDYPVREVNYSKNLKRAYLLGKEF
;
A
#
# COMPACT_ATOMS: atom_id res chain seq x y z
N ASP A 1 -0.37 13.84 10.64
CA ASP A 1 0.03 12.87 11.64
C ASP A 1 -0.57 11.51 11.28
N GLU A 2 0.24 10.44 11.32
CA GLU A 2 -0.18 9.09 10.92
C GLU A 2 -0.47 8.22 12.15
N THR A 3 -0.61 8.83 13.31
CA THR A 3 -0.95 8.16 14.55
C THR A 3 -2.44 8.25 14.85
N PHE A 4 -2.99 7.20 15.47
CA PHE A 4 -4.35 7.24 15.98
C PHE A 4 -4.49 8.23 17.13
N SER A 5 -5.56 9.04 17.09
CA SER A 5 -6.08 9.68 18.29
C SER A 5 -6.79 8.64 19.16
N GLU A 6 -7.04 8.99 20.42
CA GLU A 6 -7.84 8.13 21.32
C GLU A 6 -9.25 7.89 20.75
N GLU A 7 -9.87 8.91 20.16
CA GLU A 7 -11.18 8.78 19.54
C GLU A 7 -11.18 7.83 18.33
N GLU A 8 -10.16 7.92 17.46
CA GLU A 8 -9.99 6.99 16.34
C GLU A 8 -9.79 5.55 16.84
N TYR A 9 -8.98 5.36 17.88
CA TYR A 9 -8.76 4.05 18.48
C TYR A 9 -10.07 3.46 19.03
N LEU A 10 -10.82 4.22 19.82
CA LEU A 10 -12.08 3.78 20.40
C LEU A 10 -13.11 3.45 19.31
N ARG A 11 -13.17 4.25 18.26
CA ARG A 11 -14.04 4.01 17.11
C ARG A 11 -13.76 2.64 16.46
N GLU A 12 -12.49 2.32 16.19
CA GLU A 12 -12.11 1.07 15.52
C GLU A 12 -12.17 -0.14 16.47
N ALA A 13 -11.76 0.02 17.73
CA ALA A 13 -11.77 -1.06 18.72
C ALA A 13 -13.17 -1.54 19.09
N PHE A 14 -14.16 -0.64 19.10
CA PHE A 14 -15.54 -0.95 19.47
C PHE A 14 -16.52 -0.88 18.28
N TYR A 15 -16.02 -0.66 17.06
CA TYR A 15 -16.83 -0.48 15.85
C TYR A 15 -17.89 0.62 15.98
N ASP A 16 -17.58 1.66 16.75
CA ASP A 16 -18.51 2.76 17.06
C ASP A 16 -18.57 3.78 15.91
N GLN A 17 -19.55 3.62 15.05
CA GLN A 17 -19.77 4.51 13.92
C GLN A 17 -20.36 5.89 14.32
N ALA A 18 -20.75 6.09 15.58
CA ALA A 18 -21.20 7.40 16.08
C ALA A 18 -20.01 8.36 16.25
N LEU A 19 -18.81 7.83 16.50
CA LEU A 19 -17.59 8.61 16.56
C LEU A 19 -17.20 9.09 15.15
N LYS A 20 -16.83 10.35 15.03
CA LYS A 20 -16.54 10.98 13.74
C LYS A 20 -15.20 10.52 13.19
N VAL A 21 -15.18 10.17 11.91
CA VAL A 21 -13.94 10.00 11.17
C VAL A 21 -13.26 11.37 11.00
N PRO A 22 -11.95 11.50 11.28
CA PRO A 22 -11.21 12.76 11.12
C PRO A 22 -11.31 13.34 9.69
N LYS A 23 -11.25 14.66 9.55
CA LYS A 23 -11.44 15.35 8.26
C LYS A 23 -10.37 14.97 7.23
N ASP A 24 -9.13 14.77 7.66
CA ASP A 24 -8.03 14.31 6.80
C ASP A 24 -8.29 12.89 6.28
N VAL A 25 -8.71 11.97 7.14
CA VAL A 25 -9.11 10.60 6.75
C VAL A 25 -10.30 10.65 5.78
N GLN A 26 -11.34 11.46 6.06
CA GLN A 26 -12.47 11.63 5.14
C GLN A 26 -12.02 12.15 3.77
N ALA A 27 -11.02 13.03 3.71
CA ALA A 27 -10.48 13.53 2.46
C ALA A 27 -9.85 12.39 1.64
N HIS A 28 -9.05 11.52 2.26
CA HIS A 28 -8.48 10.34 1.59
C HIS A 28 -9.55 9.35 1.14
N GLN A 29 -10.56 9.09 1.96
CA GLN A 29 -11.68 8.21 1.60
C GLN A 29 -12.47 8.74 0.40
N ARG A 30 -12.70 10.07 0.32
CA ARG A 30 -13.33 10.69 -0.86
C ARG A 30 -12.48 10.54 -2.12
N LEU A 31 -11.16 10.73 -2.00
CA LEU A 31 -10.23 10.55 -3.13
C LEU A 31 -10.26 9.09 -3.65
N ILE A 32 -10.27 8.11 -2.75
CA ILE A 32 -10.37 6.70 -3.13
C ILE A 32 -11.68 6.46 -3.91
N ASN A 33 -12.81 6.92 -3.38
CA ASN A 33 -14.10 6.72 -4.05
C ASN A 33 -14.29 7.54 -5.34
N ALA A 34 -13.50 8.59 -5.53
CA ALA A 34 -13.52 9.42 -6.74
C ALA A 34 -12.65 8.88 -7.87
N ASN A 35 -11.81 7.86 -7.61
CA ASN A 35 -10.90 7.29 -8.59
C ASN A 35 -11.18 5.79 -8.82
N ASP A 36 -10.80 5.27 -9.97
CA ASP A 36 -11.00 3.86 -10.33
C ASP A 36 -9.76 3.02 -9.99
N ALA A 37 -8.61 3.67 -9.83
CA ALA A 37 -7.36 2.99 -9.56
C ALA A 37 -6.49 3.76 -8.54
N VAL A 38 -5.63 3.02 -7.84
CA VAL A 38 -4.66 3.57 -6.87
C VAL A 38 -3.28 2.97 -7.10
N VAL A 39 -2.26 3.82 -7.08
CA VAL A 39 -0.87 3.40 -7.13
C VAL A 39 -0.19 3.74 -5.81
N PHE A 40 0.41 2.74 -5.16
CA PHE A 40 1.27 2.93 -4.00
C PHE A 40 2.73 2.81 -4.42
N ILE A 41 3.54 3.82 -4.11
CA ILE A 41 4.98 3.84 -4.43
C ILE A 41 5.74 4.00 -3.12
N TYR A 42 6.54 3.00 -2.73
CA TYR A 42 7.24 3.06 -1.46
C TYR A 42 8.50 2.19 -1.41
N PRO A 43 9.47 2.55 -0.56
CA PRO A 43 10.61 1.68 -0.26
C PRO A 43 10.22 0.64 0.80
N VAL A 44 10.84 -0.55 0.72
CA VAL A 44 10.71 -1.60 1.74
C VAL A 44 11.60 -1.28 2.93
N PHE A 45 11.03 -1.38 4.12
CA PHE A 45 11.77 -1.40 5.40
C PHE A 45 11.43 -2.69 6.15
N TRP A 46 12.44 -3.54 6.40
CA TRP A 46 12.27 -4.76 7.20
C TRP A 46 11.11 -5.66 6.73
N THR A 47 11.01 -5.87 5.42
CA THR A 47 9.93 -6.67 4.80
C THR A 47 8.53 -6.05 4.94
N GLU A 48 8.46 -4.75 5.25
CA GLU A 48 7.20 -4.02 5.45
C GLU A 48 7.22 -2.68 4.67
N ALA A 49 6.04 -2.10 4.50
CA ALA A 49 5.90 -0.73 4.03
C ALA A 49 6.41 0.25 5.11
N PRO A 50 6.81 1.48 4.74
CA PRO A 50 7.16 2.50 5.72
C PRO A 50 6.04 2.72 6.74
N GLY A 51 6.39 2.97 8.00
CA GLY A 51 5.42 3.18 9.09
C GLY A 51 4.34 4.22 8.74
N LYS A 52 4.71 5.25 7.98
CA LYS A 52 3.75 6.24 7.47
C LYS A 52 2.66 5.63 6.58
N LEU A 53 3.01 4.72 5.68
CA LEU A 53 2.04 4.04 4.82
C LEU A 53 1.22 3.01 5.61
N VAL A 54 1.84 2.31 6.55
CA VAL A 54 1.13 1.42 7.46
C VAL A 54 0.10 2.19 8.28
N GLY A 55 0.50 3.30 8.90
CA GLY A 55 -0.40 4.17 9.65
C GLY A 55 -1.52 4.77 8.79
N TRP A 56 -1.21 5.09 7.51
CA TRP A 56 -2.23 5.54 6.57
C TRP A 56 -3.30 4.44 6.33
N PHE A 57 -2.91 3.20 6.11
CA PHE A 57 -3.86 2.10 5.98
C PHE A 57 -4.70 1.92 7.26
N GLN A 58 -4.06 1.95 8.43
CA GLN A 58 -4.76 1.80 9.72
C GLN A 58 -5.80 2.90 9.95
N ARG A 59 -5.51 4.15 9.54
CA ARG A 59 -6.43 5.28 9.73
C ARG A 59 -7.50 5.38 8.65
N VAL A 60 -7.18 5.07 7.39
CA VAL A 60 -8.09 5.27 6.24
C VAL A 60 -9.01 4.06 6.01
N TRP A 61 -8.54 2.85 6.27
CA TRP A 61 -9.33 1.62 6.22
C TRP A 61 -10.16 1.46 7.50
N THR A 62 -11.14 2.37 7.70
CA THR A 62 -12.02 2.34 8.88
C THR A 62 -13.15 1.34 8.73
N TYR A 63 -13.68 0.89 9.88
CA TYR A 63 -14.93 0.14 9.92
C TYR A 63 -16.08 0.94 9.28
N GLY A 64 -16.89 0.28 8.46
CA GLY A 64 -17.96 0.92 7.69
C GLY A 64 -17.47 1.69 6.45
N PHE A 65 -16.13 1.80 6.22
CA PHE A 65 -15.59 2.28 4.95
C PHE A 65 -14.96 1.13 4.17
N ALA A 66 -13.85 0.57 4.63
CA ALA A 66 -13.09 -0.45 3.90
C ALA A 66 -13.37 -1.88 4.36
N TYR A 67 -13.96 -2.07 5.53
CA TYR A 67 -14.33 -3.37 6.07
C TYR A 67 -15.59 -3.28 6.96
N GLY A 68 -16.15 -4.42 7.32
CA GLY A 68 -17.41 -4.53 8.07
C GLY A 68 -18.54 -5.11 7.21
N THR A 69 -19.76 -5.11 7.76
CA THR A 69 -20.93 -5.70 7.09
C THR A 69 -21.47 -4.86 5.92
N GLU A 70 -21.36 -3.54 6.04
CA GLU A 70 -21.76 -2.60 4.99
C GLU A 70 -20.63 -1.59 4.77
N THR A 71 -19.94 -1.70 3.63
CA THR A 71 -18.80 -0.84 3.32
C THR A 71 -19.18 0.26 2.32
N LYS A 72 -18.66 1.47 2.55
CA LYS A 72 -18.86 2.65 1.69
C LYS A 72 -17.75 2.83 0.64
N MET A 73 -16.68 2.06 0.75
CA MET A 73 -15.61 2.06 -0.22
C MET A 73 -16.07 1.34 -1.49
N LYS A 74 -15.98 2.01 -2.63
CA LYS A 74 -16.20 1.34 -3.91
C LYS A 74 -15.08 0.34 -4.18
N GLN A 75 -15.38 -0.74 -4.87
CA GLN A 75 -14.35 -1.63 -5.37
C GLN A 75 -13.58 -0.93 -6.49
N LEU A 76 -12.27 -0.80 -6.33
CA LEU A 76 -11.38 -0.23 -7.34
C LEU A 76 -11.24 -1.20 -8.52
N ASP A 77 -11.02 -0.66 -9.70
CA ASP A 77 -10.70 -1.51 -10.86
C ASP A 77 -9.27 -2.06 -10.73
N LYS A 78 -8.34 -1.23 -10.27
CA LYS A 78 -6.93 -1.64 -10.20
C LYS A 78 -6.17 -1.02 -9.02
N VAL A 79 -5.33 -1.83 -8.39
CA VAL A 79 -4.30 -1.37 -7.45
C VAL A 79 -2.93 -1.85 -7.92
N LEU A 80 -1.99 -0.92 -8.01
CA LEU A 80 -0.60 -1.20 -8.34
C LEU A 80 0.32 -0.75 -7.20
N MET A 81 1.21 -1.63 -6.76
CA MET A 81 2.27 -1.32 -5.80
C MET A 81 3.62 -1.35 -6.51
N LEU A 82 4.29 -0.21 -6.60
CA LEU A 82 5.66 -0.09 -7.10
C LEU A 82 6.60 0.03 -5.91
N VAL A 83 7.41 -0.98 -5.69
CA VAL A 83 8.13 -1.16 -4.43
C VAL A 83 9.63 -1.22 -4.69
N THR A 84 10.42 -0.38 -4.02
CA THR A 84 11.88 -0.46 -4.11
C THR A 84 12.44 -1.29 -2.96
N MET A 85 13.36 -2.20 -3.25
CA MET A 85 13.99 -3.10 -2.30
C MET A 85 15.52 -3.03 -2.39
N GLY A 86 16.21 -3.03 -1.26
CA GLY A 86 17.68 -3.01 -1.22
C GLY A 86 18.30 -4.34 -1.61
N GLY A 87 17.67 -5.48 -1.27
CA GLY A 87 18.21 -6.82 -1.51
C GLY A 87 18.11 -7.27 -2.97
N ASP A 88 18.75 -8.38 -3.28
CA ASP A 88 18.77 -9.02 -4.61
C ASP A 88 17.70 -10.13 -4.67
N LEU A 89 16.77 -10.05 -5.61
CA LEU A 89 15.71 -11.05 -5.79
C LEU A 89 16.21 -12.42 -6.31
N SER A 90 17.47 -12.55 -6.68
CA SER A 90 18.07 -13.86 -6.93
C SER A 90 18.28 -14.68 -5.64
N GLU A 91 18.30 -14.03 -4.47
CA GLU A 91 18.41 -14.68 -3.17
C GLU A 91 17.04 -15.23 -2.73
N GLU A 92 17.01 -16.53 -2.35
CA GLU A 92 15.77 -17.20 -1.92
C GLU A 92 15.08 -16.49 -0.77
N ILE A 93 15.84 -16.02 0.23
CA ILE A 93 15.29 -15.29 1.37
C ILE A 93 14.55 -14.02 0.93
N ARG A 94 15.02 -13.33 -0.12
CA ARG A 94 14.35 -12.12 -0.65
C ARG A 94 13.07 -12.47 -1.38
N GLN A 95 13.03 -13.59 -2.08
CA GLN A 95 11.78 -14.08 -2.69
C GLN A 95 10.74 -14.41 -1.62
N GLN A 96 11.14 -15.07 -0.53
CA GLN A 96 10.25 -15.34 0.61
C GLN A 96 9.74 -14.05 1.27
N GLN A 97 10.60 -13.04 1.44
CA GLN A 97 10.18 -11.73 1.94
C GLN A 97 9.14 -11.05 1.04
N VAL A 98 9.36 -11.09 -0.28
CA VAL A 98 8.38 -10.55 -1.24
C VAL A 98 7.07 -11.32 -1.21
N ALA A 99 7.11 -12.64 -1.05
CA ALA A 99 5.90 -13.44 -0.90
C ALA A 99 5.12 -13.03 0.37
N ALA A 100 5.80 -12.85 1.50
CA ALA A 100 5.19 -12.37 2.75
C ALA A 100 4.57 -10.97 2.59
N MET A 101 5.29 -10.04 1.94
CA MET A 101 4.75 -8.70 1.66
C MET A 101 3.48 -8.76 0.79
N LYS A 102 3.44 -9.63 -0.21
CA LYS A 102 2.25 -9.80 -1.05
C LYS A 102 1.06 -10.33 -0.27
N VAL A 103 1.26 -11.26 0.66
CA VAL A 103 0.20 -11.74 1.54
C VAL A 103 -0.39 -10.58 2.36
N VAL A 104 0.45 -9.78 2.99
CA VAL A 104 0.01 -8.65 3.83
C VAL A 104 -0.61 -7.54 2.97
N MET A 105 0.11 -7.06 1.97
CA MET A 105 -0.29 -5.86 1.24
C MET A 105 -1.39 -6.12 0.21
N LEU A 106 -1.25 -7.16 -0.61
CA LEU A 106 -2.24 -7.48 -1.63
C LEU A 106 -3.36 -8.36 -1.07
N GLY A 107 -3.04 -9.31 -0.18
CA GLY A 107 -4.02 -10.24 0.38
C GLY A 107 -4.90 -9.58 1.41
N ASP A 108 -4.32 -9.00 2.45
CA ASP A 108 -5.06 -8.45 3.58
C ASP A 108 -5.50 -7.00 3.36
N ARG A 109 -4.54 -6.08 3.12
CA ARG A 109 -4.85 -4.64 3.01
C ARG A 109 -5.66 -4.29 1.77
N ILE A 110 -5.41 -4.92 0.62
CA ILE A 110 -6.23 -4.70 -0.57
C ILE A 110 -7.35 -5.72 -0.68
N GLY A 111 -7.08 -7.02 -0.55
CA GLY A 111 -8.11 -8.05 -0.59
C GLY A 111 -9.05 -7.89 -1.78
N GLU A 112 -10.35 -7.93 -1.52
CA GLU A 112 -11.41 -7.76 -2.51
C GLU A 112 -11.78 -6.29 -2.79
N ARG A 113 -11.04 -5.33 -2.21
CA ARG A 113 -11.25 -3.88 -2.44
C ARG A 113 -10.78 -3.42 -3.83
N ALA A 114 -10.12 -4.30 -4.58
CA ALA A 114 -9.77 -4.08 -5.99
C ALA A 114 -10.01 -5.35 -6.82
N LYS A 115 -10.50 -5.18 -8.06
CA LYS A 115 -10.68 -6.27 -9.02
C LYS A 115 -9.35 -6.87 -9.44
N THR A 116 -8.37 -6.00 -9.74
CA THR A 116 -6.99 -6.39 -10.05
C THR A 116 -6.01 -5.73 -9.11
N LYS A 117 -4.99 -6.46 -8.69
CA LYS A 117 -3.97 -5.98 -7.76
C LYS A 117 -2.63 -6.61 -8.06
N GLU A 118 -1.60 -5.79 -8.14
CA GLU A 118 -0.25 -6.25 -8.45
C GLU A 118 0.79 -5.53 -7.59
N MET A 119 1.88 -6.25 -7.26
CA MET A 119 3.07 -5.68 -6.64
C MET A 119 4.28 -5.97 -7.52
N ILE A 120 4.94 -4.91 -7.96
CA ILE A 120 6.16 -4.95 -8.75
C ILE A 120 7.31 -4.48 -7.88
N VAL A 121 8.31 -5.32 -7.71
CA VAL A 121 9.49 -5.01 -6.90
C VAL A 121 10.65 -4.63 -7.82
N PHE A 122 11.27 -3.51 -7.49
CA PHE A 122 12.52 -3.02 -8.05
C PHE A 122 13.62 -3.30 -7.03
N ASP A 123 14.40 -4.33 -7.28
CA ASP A 123 15.44 -4.83 -6.39
C ASP A 123 16.81 -4.16 -6.58
N ARG A 124 17.77 -4.48 -5.70
CA ARG A 124 19.16 -3.99 -5.74
C ARG A 124 19.27 -2.47 -5.80
N MET A 125 18.38 -1.78 -5.06
CA MET A 125 18.32 -0.31 -5.01
C MET A 125 19.11 0.28 -3.83
N SER A 126 19.79 -0.55 -3.02
CA SER A 126 20.71 -0.09 -1.97
C SER A 126 21.95 0.58 -2.56
N ARG A 127 22.50 1.55 -1.80
CA ARG A 127 23.77 2.23 -2.17
C ARG A 127 24.96 1.28 -2.25
N ASP A 128 24.88 0.16 -1.54
CA ASP A 128 25.97 -0.82 -1.43
C ASP A 128 26.12 -1.69 -2.69
N TYR A 129 25.17 -1.64 -3.62
CA TYR A 129 25.28 -2.39 -4.87
C TYR A 129 25.99 -1.58 -5.94
N PRO A 130 27.12 -2.09 -6.50
CA PRO A 130 27.85 -1.41 -7.58
C PRO A 130 27.00 -1.16 -8.84
N VAL A 131 25.98 -1.99 -9.04
CA VAL A 131 25.05 -1.92 -10.18
C VAL A 131 23.85 -1.00 -9.95
N ARG A 132 23.79 -0.29 -8.82
CA ARG A 132 22.63 0.53 -8.45
C ARG A 132 22.25 1.54 -9.53
N GLU A 133 23.22 2.23 -10.10
CA GLU A 133 22.97 3.27 -11.12
C GLU A 133 22.41 2.68 -12.41
N VAL A 134 22.93 1.53 -12.83
CA VAL A 134 22.42 0.79 -14.00
C VAL A 134 21.00 0.30 -13.73
N ASN A 135 20.76 -0.27 -12.55
CA ASN A 135 19.44 -0.72 -12.14
C ASN A 135 18.46 0.45 -12.01
N TYR A 136 18.90 1.59 -11.48
CA TYR A 136 18.05 2.77 -11.36
C TYR A 136 17.52 3.21 -12.73
N SER A 137 18.38 3.38 -13.72
CA SER A 137 17.99 3.76 -15.09
C SER A 137 17.06 2.75 -15.73
N LYS A 138 17.33 1.44 -15.56
CA LYS A 138 16.49 0.34 -16.05
C LYS A 138 15.11 0.34 -15.37
N ASN A 139 15.10 0.49 -14.05
CA ASN A 139 13.87 0.49 -13.26
C ASN A 139 13.00 1.71 -13.52
N LEU A 140 13.62 2.89 -13.73
CA LEU A 140 12.90 4.11 -14.10
C LEU A 140 12.19 3.94 -15.45
N LYS A 141 12.88 3.37 -16.46
CA LYS A 141 12.27 3.06 -17.75
C LYS A 141 11.11 2.06 -17.61
N ARG A 142 11.30 1.01 -16.79
CA ARG A 142 10.24 0.03 -16.51
C ARG A 142 9.04 0.68 -15.82
N ALA A 143 9.27 1.52 -14.81
CA ALA A 143 8.19 2.24 -14.12
C ALA A 143 7.42 3.17 -15.06
N TYR A 144 8.13 3.86 -15.98
CA TYR A 144 7.50 4.70 -17.00
C TYR A 144 6.58 3.88 -17.93
N LEU A 145 7.04 2.73 -18.42
CA LEU A 145 6.22 1.85 -19.28
C LEU A 145 4.99 1.34 -18.53
N LEU A 146 5.15 0.89 -17.28
CA LEU A 146 4.02 0.47 -16.43
C LEU A 146 3.00 1.58 -16.24
N GLY A 147 3.44 2.82 -16.04
CA GLY A 147 2.55 3.98 -15.93
C GLY A 147 1.80 4.32 -17.23
N LYS A 148 2.33 3.94 -18.39
CA LYS A 148 1.61 4.11 -19.67
C LYS A 148 0.53 3.05 -19.91
N GLU A 149 0.68 1.89 -19.29
CA GLU A 149 -0.25 0.76 -19.40
C GLU A 149 -1.28 0.73 -18.26
N PHE A 150 -1.08 1.59 -17.25
CA PHE A 150 -1.95 1.69 -16.08
C PHE A 150 -3.22 2.48 -16.38
#